data_4db1719a3a336272d546e04d1e058d99
#
_entry.id   4db1719a3a336272d546e04d1e058d99
#
_cell.length_a   1.000
_cell.length_b   1.000
_cell.length_c   1.000
_cell.angle_alpha   90.00
_cell.angle_beta   90.00
_cell.angle_gamma   90.00
#
_symmetry.space_group_name_H-M   'P 1'
#
loop_
_entity.id
_entity.type
_entity.pdbx_description
1 polymer ?
#
loop_
_entity_poly.entity_id
_entity_poly.type
_entity_poly.pdbx_seq_one_letter_code
_entity_poly.pdbx_strand_id
1 'polypeptide(L)'
;MKKMMLLLAGLVALTACSQSKQDTKESTSNQTTKETKVSESSKEEKGLKFVVAPQYEGKTSELIELGKKLVKDHPELGSEGNMALYFTGAISEGRAALMLVNKTDMDIKKDLNFSISWSYDGKTIFDNQKVSYFITDSGELPSHTATLILLPLNEEQLGIVDGMSDPSKMKLQLSDMILAD
;
A
#
# COMPACT_ATOMS: atom_id res chain seq x y z
N MET A 1 40.45 1.60 23.02
CA MET A 1 40.11 2.21 24.31
C MET A 1 38.62 2.52 24.32
N LYS A 2 37.99 1.94 25.30
CA LYS A 2 36.54 1.97 25.62
C LYS A 2 36.03 3.41 25.81
N LYS A 3 34.82 3.69 25.36
CA LYS A 3 33.80 4.36 26.19
C LYS A 3 32.39 4.01 25.69
N MET A 4 31.82 3.12 26.41
CA MET A 4 30.41 2.81 26.57
C MET A 4 29.75 4.00 27.27
N MET A 5 28.60 4.48 26.77
CA MET A 5 27.71 5.34 27.54
C MET A 5 26.27 4.87 27.35
N LEU A 6 25.82 4.15 28.35
CA LEU A 6 24.43 3.80 28.60
C LEU A 6 23.71 5.05 29.14
N LEU A 7 22.52 5.32 28.65
CA LEU A 7 21.56 6.14 29.38
C LEU A 7 20.17 5.51 29.29
N LEU A 8 19.71 5.17 30.49
CA LEU A 8 18.43 4.56 30.84
C LEU A 8 17.30 5.60 30.92
N ALA A 9 16.10 5.09 30.76
CA ALA A 9 14.88 5.37 31.50
C ALA A 9 14.00 6.57 31.13
N GLY A 10 12.73 6.23 30.99
CA GLY A 10 11.60 7.14 31.00
C GLY A 10 10.26 6.42 30.77
N LEU A 11 9.88 5.56 31.73
CA LEU A 11 8.51 5.02 31.83
C LEU A 11 7.60 6.14 32.38
N VAL A 12 6.52 6.46 31.69
CA VAL A 12 5.38 7.18 32.27
C VAL A 12 4.12 6.40 32.01
N ALA A 13 3.64 5.71 33.03
CA ALA A 13 2.31 5.14 33.12
C ALA A 13 1.33 6.22 33.57
N LEU A 14 0.24 6.42 32.85
CA LEU A 14 -0.92 7.18 33.33
C LEU A 14 -2.15 6.26 33.27
N THR A 15 -2.44 5.72 34.45
CA THR A 15 -3.72 5.12 34.83
C THR A 15 -4.72 6.23 35.15
N ALA A 16 -5.89 6.20 34.55
CA ALA A 16 -7.05 6.91 35.06
C ALA A 16 -8.28 5.99 35.04
N CYS A 17 -8.58 5.45 36.21
CA CYS A 17 -9.90 4.90 36.54
C CYS A 17 -10.92 6.02 36.69
N SER A 18 -12.12 5.82 36.20
CA SER A 18 -13.31 6.41 36.80
C SER A 18 -14.48 5.44 36.72
N GLN A 19 -14.85 4.96 37.91
CA GLN A 19 -16.09 4.22 38.21
C GLN A 19 -17.20 5.22 38.48
N SER A 20 -18.41 4.94 38.03
CA SER A 20 -19.60 5.25 38.80
C SER A 20 -20.70 4.22 38.57
N LYS A 21 -21.14 3.64 39.70
CA LYS A 21 -22.28 2.76 39.89
C LYS A 21 -23.57 3.57 39.99
N GLN A 22 -24.69 2.96 39.61
CA GLN A 22 -25.93 2.75 40.41
C GLN A 22 -27.05 2.31 39.48
N ASP A 23 -27.52 1.14 39.63
CA ASP A 23 -28.56 0.46 40.41
C ASP A 23 -30.02 0.78 40.00
N THR A 24 -30.72 -0.32 39.73
CA THR A 24 -32.01 -0.84 40.18
C THR A 24 -33.25 -0.64 39.29
N LYS A 25 -33.81 -1.64 38.72
CA LYS A 25 -34.94 -2.51 39.09
C LYS A 25 -35.63 -3.17 37.90
N GLU A 26 -35.89 -4.45 38.14
CA GLU A 26 -36.82 -5.40 37.54
C GLU A 26 -38.09 -4.87 36.87
N SER A 27 -38.44 -5.45 35.75
CA SER A 27 -39.74 -6.09 35.57
C SER A 27 -39.79 -7.08 34.40
N THR A 28 -40.29 -8.23 34.68
CA THR A 28 -40.53 -9.42 33.90
C THR A 28 -41.57 -9.19 32.80
N SER A 29 -41.32 -9.67 31.57
CA SER A 29 -42.36 -10.35 30.77
C SER A 29 -41.74 -11.10 29.57
N ASN A 30 -42.17 -12.35 29.46
CA ASN A 30 -41.88 -13.30 28.39
C ASN A 30 -42.30 -12.81 27.00
N GLN A 31 -41.55 -13.10 25.93
CA GLN A 31 -41.93 -14.11 24.93
C GLN A 31 -41.08 -14.05 23.67
N THR A 32 -40.75 -15.25 23.22
CA THR A 32 -40.60 -15.72 21.84
C THR A 32 -39.32 -15.44 21.10
N THR A 33 -38.51 -16.47 21.12
CA THR A 33 -37.49 -16.92 20.21
C THR A 33 -37.71 -16.51 18.75
N LYS A 34 -36.84 -15.68 18.23
CA LYS A 34 -36.44 -15.72 16.81
C LYS A 34 -34.93 -15.61 16.77
N GLU A 35 -34.29 -16.72 16.48
CA GLU A 35 -32.91 -16.79 16.15
C GLU A 35 -32.65 -15.90 14.92
N THR A 36 -32.23 -14.70 15.18
CA THR A 36 -31.55 -13.90 14.15
C THR A 36 -30.08 -14.28 14.24
N LYS A 37 -29.66 -15.10 13.31
CA LYS A 37 -28.29 -15.41 13.02
C LYS A 37 -27.55 -14.08 12.84
N VAL A 38 -26.93 -13.63 13.92
CA VAL A 38 -25.96 -12.53 13.83
C VAL A 38 -24.82 -13.09 13.03
N SER A 39 -24.75 -12.67 11.77
CA SER A 39 -23.56 -12.81 10.96
C SER A 39 -22.46 -12.11 11.72
N GLU A 40 -21.60 -12.86 12.39
CA GLU A 40 -20.31 -12.38 12.83
C GLU A 40 -19.60 -11.88 11.57
N SER A 41 -19.68 -10.58 11.36
CA SER A 41 -18.73 -9.89 10.52
C SER A 41 -17.35 -10.11 11.15
N SER A 42 -16.70 -11.18 10.77
CA SER A 42 -15.27 -11.34 10.98
C SER A 42 -14.64 -10.06 10.43
N LYS A 43 -14.02 -9.27 11.29
CA LYS A 43 -12.99 -8.32 10.89
C LYS A 43 -11.85 -9.17 10.33
N GLU A 44 -11.97 -9.57 9.06
CA GLU A 44 -10.80 -9.95 8.30
C GLU A 44 -9.86 -8.75 8.40
N GLU A 45 -8.70 -8.96 8.99
CA GLU A 45 -7.59 -8.02 8.81
C GLU A 45 -7.46 -7.84 7.31
N LYS A 46 -7.80 -6.64 6.82
CA LYS A 46 -7.72 -6.28 5.41
C LYS A 46 -6.25 -6.10 5.05
N GLY A 47 -5.49 -7.20 5.07
CA GLY A 47 -4.12 -7.24 4.61
C GLY A 47 -4.08 -6.87 3.12
N LEU A 48 -3.03 -6.17 2.72
CA LEU A 48 -2.78 -5.84 1.31
C LEU A 48 -2.64 -7.14 0.52
N LYS A 49 -3.28 -7.24 -0.67
CA LYS A 49 -3.19 -8.40 -1.57
C LYS A 49 -2.50 -7.99 -2.87
N PHE A 50 -1.71 -8.89 -3.45
CA PHE A 50 -1.08 -8.66 -4.74
C PHE A 50 -1.97 -9.15 -5.89
N VAL A 51 -2.20 -8.29 -6.87
CA VAL A 51 -2.96 -8.59 -8.10
C VAL A 51 -1.97 -8.75 -9.25
N VAL A 52 -2.11 -9.84 -9.98
CA VAL A 52 -1.34 -10.14 -11.19
C VAL A 52 -2.15 -9.69 -12.40
N ALA A 53 -1.50 -8.99 -13.35
CA ALA A 53 -2.15 -8.59 -14.59
C ALA A 53 -2.65 -9.82 -15.37
N PRO A 54 -3.83 -9.75 -16.05
CA PRO A 54 -4.49 -10.89 -16.68
C PRO A 54 -3.60 -11.68 -17.64
N GLN A 55 -2.76 -10.99 -18.41
CA GLN A 55 -1.84 -11.66 -19.37
C GLN A 55 -0.74 -12.49 -18.68
N TYR A 56 -0.56 -12.35 -17.38
CA TYR A 56 0.41 -13.08 -16.58
C TYR A 56 -0.22 -14.06 -15.58
N GLU A 57 -1.55 -14.20 -15.58
CA GLU A 57 -2.22 -15.18 -14.74
C GLU A 57 -1.72 -16.60 -15.04
N GLY A 58 -1.45 -17.36 -14.00
CA GLY A 58 -0.86 -18.70 -14.09
C GLY A 58 0.61 -18.75 -14.53
N LYS A 59 1.24 -17.60 -14.81
CA LYS A 59 2.68 -17.51 -15.09
C LYS A 59 3.45 -17.12 -13.84
N THR A 60 4.70 -17.56 -13.78
CA THR A 60 5.66 -17.14 -12.76
C THR A 60 6.73 -16.29 -13.43
N SER A 61 7.13 -15.22 -12.77
CA SER A 61 8.30 -14.42 -13.13
C SER A 61 8.92 -13.85 -11.86
N GLU A 62 10.19 -13.49 -11.92
CA GLU A 62 10.89 -12.89 -10.78
C GLU A 62 10.18 -11.61 -10.29
N LEU A 63 9.62 -10.80 -11.18
CA LEU A 63 8.88 -9.59 -10.81
C LEU A 63 7.57 -9.92 -10.09
N ILE A 64 6.83 -10.94 -10.54
CA ILE A 64 5.59 -11.36 -9.88
C ILE A 64 5.89 -11.87 -8.46
N GLU A 65 6.92 -12.71 -8.32
CA GLU A 65 7.32 -13.22 -7.02
C GLU A 65 7.85 -12.11 -6.10
N LEU A 66 8.58 -11.13 -6.66
CA LEU A 66 8.98 -9.93 -5.92
C LEU A 66 7.76 -9.15 -5.42
N GLY A 67 6.76 -8.91 -6.28
CA GLY A 67 5.53 -8.20 -5.92
C GLY A 67 4.76 -8.90 -4.81
N LYS A 68 4.55 -10.22 -4.94
CA LYS A 68 3.91 -11.04 -3.90
C LYS A 68 4.68 -11.00 -2.57
N LYS A 69 6.02 -11.11 -2.64
CA LYS A 69 6.87 -11.05 -1.47
C LYS A 69 6.79 -9.70 -0.78
N LEU A 70 6.88 -8.60 -1.52
CA LEU A 70 6.80 -7.24 -0.96
C LEU A 70 5.47 -7.01 -0.22
N VAL A 71 4.35 -7.39 -0.82
CA VAL A 71 3.03 -7.26 -0.18
C VAL A 71 2.91 -8.12 1.07
N LYS A 72 3.49 -9.33 1.05
CA LYS A 72 3.50 -10.24 2.21
C LYS A 72 4.37 -9.70 3.34
N ASP A 73 5.55 -9.19 3.02
CA ASP A 73 6.52 -8.74 4.01
C ASP A 73 6.20 -7.33 4.54
N HIS A 74 5.43 -6.55 3.76
CA HIS A 74 5.08 -5.16 4.04
C HIS A 74 3.57 -4.91 3.87
N PRO A 75 2.70 -5.55 4.66
CA PRO A 75 1.24 -5.35 4.57
C PRO A 75 0.80 -3.92 4.94
N GLU A 76 1.69 -3.16 5.58
CA GLU A 76 1.49 -1.76 5.97
C GLU A 76 1.67 -0.77 4.81
N LEU A 77 2.19 -1.18 3.64
CA LEU A 77 2.40 -0.29 2.50
C LEU A 77 1.13 0.49 2.14
N GLY A 78 1.29 1.81 1.93
CA GLY A 78 0.18 2.73 1.67
C GLY A 78 -0.48 3.22 2.95
N SER A 79 -1.22 4.31 2.82
CA SER A 79 -2.05 4.88 3.89
C SER A 79 -3.51 4.67 3.55
N GLU A 80 -4.33 4.31 4.52
CA GLU A 80 -5.77 4.12 4.35
C GLU A 80 -6.43 5.32 3.68
N GLY A 81 -7.32 5.06 2.74
CA GLY A 81 -8.01 6.05 1.94
C GLY A 81 -7.20 6.62 0.76
N ASN A 82 -5.97 6.16 0.54
CA ASN A 82 -5.09 6.71 -0.49
C ASN A 82 -4.56 5.65 -1.46
N MET A 83 -4.21 6.11 -2.65
CA MET A 83 -3.32 5.38 -3.54
C MET A 83 -1.87 5.80 -3.29
N ALA A 84 -0.95 4.87 -3.48
CA ALA A 84 0.47 5.11 -3.27
C ALA A 84 1.33 4.41 -4.33
N LEU A 85 2.56 4.86 -4.49
CA LEU A 85 3.53 4.30 -5.43
C LEU A 85 4.86 4.09 -4.72
N TYR A 86 5.47 2.91 -4.94
CA TYR A 86 6.75 2.54 -4.36
C TYR A 86 7.68 1.98 -5.41
N PHE A 87 8.95 2.35 -5.36
CA PHE A 87 9.97 1.68 -6.15
C PHE A 87 10.35 0.36 -5.51
N THR A 88 10.28 -0.72 -6.27
CA THR A 88 10.54 -2.08 -5.77
C THR A 88 12.03 -2.42 -5.65
N GLY A 89 12.92 -1.57 -6.13
CA GLY A 89 14.35 -1.84 -6.26
C GLY A 89 14.70 -2.66 -7.51
N ALA A 90 13.73 -3.05 -8.33
CA ALA A 90 13.96 -3.87 -9.51
C ALA A 90 13.87 -3.07 -10.81
N ILE A 91 14.79 -3.38 -11.72
CA ILE A 91 14.80 -2.93 -13.11
C ILE A 91 14.73 -4.16 -14.00
N SER A 92 13.85 -4.14 -14.98
CA SER A 92 13.71 -5.20 -15.97
C SER A 92 13.65 -4.62 -17.37
N GLU A 93 14.56 -5.03 -18.23
CA GLU A 93 14.64 -4.58 -19.63
C GLU A 93 14.63 -3.05 -19.77
N GLY A 94 15.43 -2.33 -18.94
CA GLY A 94 15.49 -0.87 -18.94
C GLY A 94 14.21 -0.18 -18.42
N ARG A 95 13.35 -0.91 -17.68
CA ARG A 95 12.13 -0.38 -17.08
C ARG A 95 12.18 -0.53 -15.56
N ALA A 96 11.88 0.53 -14.85
CA ALA A 96 11.70 0.48 -13.40
C ALA A 96 10.40 -0.22 -13.05
N ALA A 97 10.45 -1.20 -12.13
CA ALA A 97 9.28 -1.83 -11.57
C ALA A 97 8.80 -1.03 -10.35
N LEU A 98 7.62 -0.44 -10.46
CA LEU A 98 6.98 0.30 -9.39
C LEU A 98 5.75 -0.47 -8.89
N MET A 99 5.52 -0.47 -7.59
CA MET A 99 4.33 -1.04 -6.99
C MET A 99 3.27 0.04 -6.80
N LEU A 100 2.16 -0.08 -7.50
CA LEU A 100 0.97 0.75 -7.34
C LEU A 100 0.06 0.09 -6.31
N VAL A 101 -0.25 0.83 -5.24
CA VAL A 101 -1.04 0.36 -4.10
C VAL A 101 -2.36 1.13 -4.05
N ASN A 102 -3.47 0.41 -3.98
CA ASN A 102 -4.78 0.97 -3.75
C ASN A 102 -5.26 0.63 -2.32
N LYS A 103 -5.15 1.57 -1.40
CA LYS A 103 -5.74 1.47 -0.05
C LYS A 103 -6.99 2.35 0.11
N THR A 104 -7.61 2.76 -1.00
CA THR A 104 -8.91 3.41 -0.97
C THR A 104 -10.02 2.37 -0.75
N ASP A 105 -11.21 2.82 -0.39
CA ASP A 105 -12.40 1.96 -0.29
C ASP A 105 -13.05 1.69 -1.66
N MET A 106 -12.45 2.15 -2.75
CA MET A 106 -12.97 1.99 -4.11
C MET A 106 -12.16 1.00 -4.92
N ASP A 107 -12.85 0.10 -5.62
CA ASP A 107 -12.25 -0.70 -6.68
C ASP A 107 -12.01 0.16 -7.92
N ILE A 108 -10.81 0.08 -8.48
CA ILE A 108 -10.50 0.72 -9.76
C ILE A 108 -10.85 -0.25 -10.88
N LYS A 109 -11.98 0.02 -11.55
CA LYS A 109 -12.57 -0.81 -12.62
C LYS A 109 -12.60 -0.10 -13.97
N LYS A 110 -12.01 1.07 -14.06
CA LYS A 110 -11.83 1.87 -15.27
C LYS A 110 -10.36 2.26 -15.39
N ASP A 111 -9.95 2.62 -16.57
CA ASP A 111 -8.62 3.13 -16.82
C ASP A 111 -8.33 4.32 -15.91
N LEU A 112 -7.12 4.36 -15.40
CA LEU A 112 -6.67 5.40 -14.47
C LEU A 112 -5.49 6.15 -15.09
N ASN A 113 -5.65 7.47 -15.22
CA ASN A 113 -4.56 8.36 -15.60
C ASN A 113 -4.01 9.05 -14.35
N PHE A 114 -2.71 9.18 -14.27
CA PHE A 114 -2.04 9.87 -13.16
C PHE A 114 -0.68 10.41 -13.59
N SER A 115 -0.07 11.19 -12.71
CA SER A 115 1.27 11.75 -12.92
C SER A 115 2.23 11.22 -11.88
N ILE A 116 3.49 11.03 -12.29
CA ILE A 116 4.57 10.59 -11.42
C ILE A 116 5.67 11.65 -11.41
N SER A 117 6.07 12.08 -10.22
CA SER A 117 7.30 12.83 -9.99
C SER A 117 8.25 11.96 -9.17
N TRP A 118 9.45 11.73 -9.69
CA TRP A 118 10.45 10.88 -9.06
C TRP A 118 11.83 11.52 -9.13
N SER A 119 12.48 11.65 -7.97
CA SER A 119 13.85 12.17 -7.90
C SER A 119 14.67 11.39 -6.86
N TYR A 120 15.99 11.43 -7.03
CA TYR A 120 16.95 10.86 -6.09
C TYR A 120 18.14 11.82 -5.92
N ASP A 121 18.45 12.16 -4.67
CA ASP A 121 19.55 13.05 -4.27
C ASP A 121 19.58 14.37 -5.09
N GLY A 122 18.37 14.95 -5.31
CA GLY A 122 18.19 16.18 -6.09
C GLY A 122 18.21 16.00 -7.61
N LYS A 123 18.50 14.81 -8.14
CA LYS A 123 18.43 14.51 -9.57
C LYS A 123 17.04 14.02 -9.94
N THR A 124 16.46 14.59 -10.99
CA THR A 124 15.12 14.23 -11.48
C THR A 124 15.19 12.98 -12.37
N ILE A 125 14.33 12.01 -12.09
CA ILE A 125 14.11 10.82 -12.93
C ILE A 125 12.85 11.04 -13.76
N PHE A 126 11.73 11.40 -13.12
CA PHE A 126 10.50 11.82 -13.78
C PHE A 126 10.03 13.16 -13.23
N ASP A 127 9.65 14.07 -14.12
CA ASP A 127 9.04 15.35 -13.77
C ASP A 127 7.61 15.36 -14.30
N ASN A 128 6.66 15.13 -13.40
CA ASN A 128 5.23 15.10 -13.73
C ASN A 128 4.90 14.20 -14.95
N GLN A 129 5.57 13.04 -15.03
CA GLN A 129 5.39 12.07 -16.11
C GLN A 129 3.96 11.53 -16.10
N LYS A 130 3.24 11.72 -17.20
CA LYS A 130 1.89 11.16 -17.38
C LYS A 130 1.97 9.66 -17.61
N VAL A 131 1.14 8.91 -16.89
CA VAL A 131 1.03 7.46 -16.96
C VAL A 131 -0.44 7.07 -17.07
N SER A 132 -0.74 6.12 -17.94
CA SER A 132 -2.06 5.50 -18.04
C SER A 132 -1.97 4.04 -17.56
N TYR A 133 -2.83 3.69 -16.62
CA TYR A 133 -3.06 2.33 -16.18
C TYR A 133 -4.31 1.81 -16.89
N PHE A 134 -4.11 0.94 -17.88
CA PHE A 134 -5.19 0.34 -18.64
C PHE A 134 -5.63 -0.96 -17.97
N ILE A 135 -6.92 -1.06 -17.60
CA ILE A 135 -7.44 -2.27 -16.97
C ILE A 135 -7.49 -3.46 -17.92
N THR A 136 -7.59 -3.23 -19.22
CA THR A 136 -7.49 -4.28 -20.24
C THR A 136 -6.15 -5.01 -20.22
N ASP A 137 -5.08 -4.31 -19.89
CA ASP A 137 -3.71 -4.83 -19.88
C ASP A 137 -3.27 -5.23 -18.47
N SER A 138 -3.63 -4.43 -17.49
CA SER A 138 -3.12 -4.55 -16.13
C SER A 138 -4.10 -5.22 -15.16
N GLY A 139 -5.36 -5.36 -15.56
CA GLY A 139 -6.45 -5.85 -14.72
C GLY A 139 -7.05 -4.77 -13.84
N GLU A 140 -8.19 -5.08 -13.22
CA GLU A 140 -8.78 -4.24 -12.20
C GLU A 140 -7.83 -4.14 -10.98
N LEU A 141 -7.90 -3.02 -10.26
CA LEU A 141 -7.16 -2.83 -9.02
C LEU A 141 -8.14 -2.64 -7.86
N PRO A 142 -8.61 -3.73 -7.25
CA PRO A 142 -9.56 -3.67 -6.14
C PRO A 142 -9.03 -2.89 -4.94
N SER A 143 -9.94 -2.49 -4.06
CA SER A 143 -9.61 -1.93 -2.75
C SER A 143 -8.66 -2.85 -1.98
N HIS A 144 -7.67 -2.30 -1.27
CA HIS A 144 -6.66 -3.01 -0.49
C HIS A 144 -5.83 -4.01 -1.30
N THR A 145 -5.51 -3.63 -2.54
CA THR A 145 -4.62 -4.42 -3.41
C THR A 145 -3.45 -3.60 -3.93
N ALA A 146 -2.44 -4.31 -4.41
CA ALA A 146 -1.28 -3.74 -5.09
C ALA A 146 -0.97 -4.52 -6.36
N THR A 147 -0.39 -3.83 -7.34
CA THR A 147 0.09 -4.43 -8.59
C THR A 147 1.42 -3.80 -8.99
N LEU A 148 2.10 -4.39 -9.98
CA LEU A 148 3.30 -3.80 -10.57
C LEU A 148 2.97 -3.04 -11.86
N ILE A 149 3.60 -1.88 -12.00
CA ILE A 149 3.69 -1.14 -13.25
C ILE A 149 5.15 -1.00 -13.66
N LEU A 150 5.41 -1.04 -14.96
CA LEU A 150 6.76 -0.95 -15.52
C LEU A 150 6.90 0.35 -16.30
N LEU A 151 7.81 1.22 -15.87
CA LEU A 151 8.06 2.50 -16.53
C LEU A 151 9.41 2.49 -17.24
N PRO A 152 9.43 2.79 -18.56
CA PRO A 152 10.68 2.85 -19.30
C PRO A 152 11.57 3.97 -18.77
N LEU A 153 12.87 3.68 -18.68
CA LEU A 153 13.91 4.61 -18.32
C LEU A 153 14.81 4.86 -19.53
N ASN A 154 15.20 6.11 -19.76
CA ASN A 154 16.29 6.42 -20.66
C ASN A 154 17.66 6.15 -19.96
N GLU A 155 18.76 6.26 -20.70
CA GLU A 155 20.11 5.95 -20.18
C GLU A 155 20.50 6.83 -18.98
N GLU A 156 20.16 8.11 -18.99
CA GLU A 156 20.45 9.03 -17.88
C GLU A 156 19.66 8.64 -16.63
N GLN A 157 18.35 8.40 -16.77
CA GLN A 157 17.46 7.96 -15.70
C GLN A 157 17.91 6.62 -15.12
N LEU A 158 18.27 5.66 -15.99
CA LEU A 158 18.80 4.36 -15.60
C LEU A 158 20.07 4.52 -14.75
N GLY A 159 21.00 5.38 -15.18
CA GLY A 159 22.22 5.66 -14.41
C GLY A 159 21.94 6.27 -13.02
N ILE A 160 20.88 7.07 -12.88
CA ILE A 160 20.47 7.60 -11.57
C ILE A 160 19.90 6.46 -10.70
N VAL A 161 19.01 5.63 -11.28
CA VAL A 161 18.33 4.54 -10.53
C VAL A 161 19.32 3.46 -10.11
N ASP A 162 20.25 3.05 -10.96
CA ASP A 162 21.32 2.10 -10.65
C ASP A 162 22.25 2.59 -9.53
N GLY A 163 22.44 3.91 -9.42
CA GLY A 163 23.24 4.52 -8.37
C GLY A 163 22.54 4.72 -7.03
N MET A 164 21.26 4.32 -6.91
CA MET A 164 20.50 4.48 -5.66
C MET A 164 21.01 3.53 -4.59
N SER A 165 21.40 4.08 -3.44
CA SER A 165 21.89 3.32 -2.30
C SER A 165 21.24 3.72 -0.97
N ASP A 166 20.64 4.90 -0.90
CA ASP A 166 20.01 5.46 0.30
C ASP A 166 18.55 5.82 0.02
N PRO A 167 17.59 5.00 0.46
CA PRO A 167 16.17 5.26 0.25
C PRO A 167 15.67 6.60 0.80
N SER A 168 16.35 7.17 1.81
CA SER A 168 15.94 8.46 2.41
C SER A 168 16.12 9.65 1.47
N LYS A 169 16.93 9.50 0.42
CA LYS A 169 17.18 10.51 -0.61
C LYS A 169 16.19 10.43 -1.78
N MET A 170 15.37 9.38 -1.82
CA MET A 170 14.35 9.18 -2.85
C MET A 170 13.09 9.96 -2.52
N LYS A 171 12.55 10.64 -3.52
CA LYS A 171 11.19 11.25 -3.47
C LYS A 171 10.41 10.71 -4.65
N LEU A 172 9.34 9.99 -4.35
CA LEU A 172 8.44 9.42 -5.35
C LEU A 172 7.01 9.84 -4.99
N GLN A 173 6.33 10.51 -5.92
CA GLN A 173 5.01 11.07 -5.71
C GLN A 173 4.07 10.68 -6.84
N LEU A 174 2.83 10.43 -6.47
CA LEU A 174 1.69 10.16 -7.33
C LEU A 174 0.74 11.36 -7.24
N SER A 175 0.29 11.90 -8.37
CA SER A 175 -0.62 13.05 -8.44
C SER A 175 -1.58 12.97 -9.62
N ASP A 176 -2.51 13.92 -9.71
CA ASP A 176 -3.43 14.10 -10.85
C ASP A 176 -4.20 12.84 -11.26
N MET A 177 -4.67 12.06 -10.27
CA MET A 177 -5.41 10.82 -10.54
C MET A 177 -6.79 11.12 -11.10
N ILE A 178 -7.08 10.58 -12.29
CA ILE A 178 -8.34 10.74 -13.01
C ILE A 178 -8.76 9.40 -13.57
N LEU A 179 -9.94 8.91 -13.19
CA LEU A 179 -10.55 7.75 -13.83
C LEU A 179 -11.06 8.17 -15.22
N ALA A 180 -10.83 7.31 -16.20
CA ALA A 180 -11.42 7.52 -17.54
C ALA A 180 -12.95 7.44 -17.46
N ASP A 181 -13.62 8.19 -18.33
CA ASP A 181 -15.08 8.24 -18.42
C ASP A 181 -15.70 6.92 -18.91
#